data_dfb26f2ca5b85a9f68da8f8738205e95
#
_entry.id   dfb26f2ca5b85a9f68da8f8738205e95
#
_cell.length_a   1.000
_cell.length_b   1.000
_cell.length_c   1.000
_cell.angle_alpha   90.00
_cell.angle_beta   90.00
_cell.angle_gamma   90.00
#
_symmetry.space_group_name_H-M   'P 1'
#
loop_
_entity.id
_entity.type
_entity.pdbx_description
1 polymer ?
#
loop_
_entity_poly.entity_id
_entity_poly.type
_entity_poly.pdbx_seq_one_letter_code
_entity_poly.pdbx_strand_id
1 'polypeptide(L)'
;INITPAIVEFLLTNENAVSILERYPFLEFTVNENYPGLNNGKDDPCLARMAIHFPLVLANFGAGASSLKPVYDGLFKRVILDKNFIHQRVSALSFEPFMRAILWQIAPHCQSVMVSGIDDHGILQRVLPFNFGAMQGTLWPAVPAERVTTLVQQ
;
A
#
# COMPACT_ATOMS: atom_id res chain seq x y z
N ILE A 1 -1.51 8.35 -6.09
CA ILE A 1 -1.36 9.74 -5.56
C ILE A 1 -1.22 9.65 -4.05
N ASN A 2 -0.09 10.17 -3.53
CA ASN A 2 0.08 10.28 -2.07
C ASN A 2 -0.82 11.39 -1.52
N ILE A 3 -1.54 11.11 -0.45
CA ILE A 3 -2.43 12.08 0.19
C ILE A 3 -1.91 12.52 1.56
N THR A 4 -2.17 13.79 1.84
CA THR A 4 -1.95 14.43 3.13
C THR A 4 -3.29 14.90 3.70
N PRO A 5 -3.38 15.24 5.00
CA PRO A 5 -4.62 15.80 5.57
C PRO A 5 -5.14 17.01 4.79
N ALA A 6 -4.24 17.88 4.32
CA ALA A 6 -4.62 19.06 3.52
C ALA A 6 -5.24 18.68 2.16
N ILE A 7 -4.69 17.67 1.49
CA ILE A 7 -5.26 17.16 0.22
C ILE A 7 -6.63 16.54 0.47
N VAL A 8 -6.78 15.77 1.54
CA VAL A 8 -8.06 15.16 1.92
C VAL A 8 -9.11 16.23 2.20
N GLU A 9 -8.78 17.25 2.99
CA GLU A 9 -9.67 18.37 3.28
C GLU A 9 -10.09 19.09 1.99
N PHE A 10 -9.15 19.40 1.11
CA PHE A 10 -9.44 20.01 -0.18
C PHE A 10 -10.41 19.16 -1.01
N LEU A 11 -10.17 17.87 -1.14
CA LEU A 11 -11.04 16.98 -1.92
C LEU A 11 -12.43 16.85 -1.30
N LEU A 12 -12.52 16.70 0.02
CA LEU A 12 -13.80 16.54 0.69
C LEU A 12 -14.66 17.83 0.73
N THR A 13 -14.04 18.98 0.46
CA THR A 13 -14.73 20.29 0.37
C THR A 13 -14.96 20.77 -1.07
N ASN A 14 -14.41 20.07 -2.07
CA ASN A 14 -14.48 20.45 -3.48
C ASN A 14 -15.08 19.33 -4.34
N GLU A 15 -16.41 19.35 -4.47
CA GLU A 15 -17.14 18.35 -5.26
C GLU A 15 -16.72 18.30 -6.73
N ASN A 16 -16.32 19.43 -7.31
CA ASN A 16 -15.85 19.46 -8.70
C ASN A 16 -14.54 18.69 -8.87
N ALA A 17 -13.61 18.83 -7.90
CA ALA A 17 -12.35 18.08 -7.93
C ALA A 17 -12.62 16.58 -7.80
N VAL A 18 -13.50 16.16 -6.90
CA VAL A 18 -13.92 14.76 -6.75
C VAL A 18 -14.52 14.24 -8.06
N SER A 19 -15.46 14.94 -8.65
CA SER A 19 -16.11 14.54 -9.90
C SER A 19 -15.13 14.39 -11.07
N ILE A 20 -14.10 15.24 -11.13
CA ILE A 20 -13.06 15.12 -12.16
C ILE A 20 -12.23 13.87 -11.93
N LEU A 21 -11.79 13.62 -10.70
CA LEU A 21 -10.93 12.48 -10.36
C LEU A 21 -11.66 11.13 -10.50
N GLU A 22 -12.94 11.08 -10.20
CA GLU A 22 -13.77 9.87 -10.37
C GLU A 22 -13.88 9.40 -11.83
N ARG A 23 -13.59 10.28 -12.80
CA ARG A 23 -13.50 9.89 -14.22
C ARG A 23 -12.28 9.03 -14.53
N TYR A 24 -11.34 8.91 -13.61
CA TYR A 24 -10.09 8.16 -13.77
C TYR A 24 -10.03 6.99 -12.80
N PRO A 25 -10.77 5.89 -13.07
CA PRO A 25 -10.92 4.77 -12.14
C PRO A 25 -9.63 4.00 -11.83
N PHE A 26 -8.57 4.26 -12.60
CA PHE A 26 -7.23 3.72 -12.35
C PHE A 26 -6.44 4.49 -11.28
N LEU A 27 -6.92 5.66 -10.84
CA LEU A 27 -6.26 6.41 -9.79
C LEU A 27 -6.47 5.74 -8.42
N GLU A 28 -5.40 5.56 -7.71
CA GLU A 28 -5.39 5.09 -6.33
C GLU A 28 -4.75 6.14 -5.44
N PHE A 29 -5.30 6.31 -4.23
CA PHE A 29 -4.84 7.31 -3.27
C PHE A 29 -4.10 6.62 -2.14
N THR A 30 -2.84 7.01 -1.97
CA THR A 30 -1.92 6.36 -1.03
C THR A 30 -1.89 7.10 0.30
N VAL A 31 -2.25 6.40 1.35
CA VAL A 31 -2.15 6.83 2.74
C VAL A 31 -0.87 6.23 3.33
N ASN A 32 -0.03 7.06 3.93
CA ASN A 32 1.16 6.59 4.63
C ASN A 32 0.80 6.07 6.03
N GLU A 33 1.57 5.12 6.56
CA GLU A 33 1.35 4.55 7.89
C GLU A 33 1.29 5.60 9.02
N ASN A 34 2.00 6.71 8.87
CA ASN A 34 2.01 7.79 9.86
C ASN A 34 0.93 8.87 9.62
N TYR A 35 -0.05 8.63 8.75
CA TYR A 35 -1.15 9.55 8.51
C TYR A 35 -1.95 9.79 9.80
N PRO A 36 -2.19 11.08 10.18
CA PRO A 36 -2.97 11.40 11.38
C PRO A 36 -4.37 10.80 11.32
N GLY A 37 -4.79 10.12 12.38
CA GLY A 37 -6.11 9.48 12.45
C GLY A 37 -6.20 8.09 11.81
N LEU A 38 -5.13 7.61 11.17
CA LEU A 38 -5.12 6.29 10.53
C LEU A 38 -5.57 5.17 11.49
N ASN A 39 -5.10 5.20 12.74
CA ASN A 39 -5.42 4.17 13.73
C ASN A 39 -6.90 4.14 14.16
N ASN A 40 -7.67 5.17 13.84
CA ASN A 40 -9.12 5.18 14.04
C ASN A 40 -9.87 4.37 12.97
N GLY A 41 -9.18 4.02 11.87
CA GLY A 41 -9.76 3.26 10.80
C GLY A 41 -10.98 3.96 10.20
N LYS A 42 -12.07 3.22 10.00
CA LYS A 42 -13.33 3.77 9.47
C LYS A 42 -14.05 4.74 10.42
N ASP A 43 -13.62 4.81 11.67
CA ASP A 43 -14.15 5.79 12.63
C ASP A 43 -13.56 7.20 12.39
N ASP A 44 -12.50 7.32 11.60
CA ASP A 44 -12.06 8.60 11.05
C ASP A 44 -12.98 9.02 9.90
N PRO A 45 -13.76 10.11 10.05
CA PRO A 45 -14.76 10.48 9.07
C PRO A 45 -14.16 10.91 7.72
N CYS A 46 -12.96 11.46 7.72
CA CYS A 46 -12.28 11.89 6.51
C CYS A 46 -11.80 10.68 5.68
N LEU A 47 -11.14 9.73 6.33
CA LEU A 47 -10.70 8.49 5.65
C LEU A 47 -11.89 7.66 5.17
N ALA A 48 -12.96 7.54 5.98
CA ALA A 48 -14.16 6.83 5.58
C ALA A 48 -14.82 7.46 4.34
N ARG A 49 -14.92 8.78 4.28
CA ARG A 49 -15.45 9.49 3.11
C ARG A 49 -14.54 9.33 1.88
N MET A 50 -13.24 9.43 2.05
CA MET A 50 -12.28 9.19 0.96
C MET A 50 -12.44 7.79 0.39
N ALA A 51 -12.59 6.76 1.23
CA ALA A 51 -12.76 5.37 0.81
C ALA A 51 -14.07 5.12 0.03
N ILE A 52 -15.10 5.95 0.23
CA ILE A 52 -16.34 5.89 -0.55
C ILE A 52 -16.10 6.34 -2.00
N HIS A 53 -15.28 7.37 -2.19
CA HIS A 53 -15.06 7.98 -3.52
C HIS A 53 -13.89 7.34 -4.27
N PHE A 54 -12.85 6.88 -3.57
CA PHE A 54 -11.60 6.48 -4.17
C PHE A 54 -11.04 5.19 -3.58
N PRO A 55 -10.35 4.37 -4.40
CA PRO A 55 -9.55 3.26 -3.88
C PRO A 55 -8.37 3.80 -3.04
N LEU A 56 -8.28 3.37 -1.79
CA LEU A 56 -7.18 3.71 -0.90
C LEU A 56 -6.12 2.60 -0.86
N VAL A 57 -4.87 3.01 -0.77
CA VAL A 57 -3.70 2.13 -0.61
C VAL A 57 -2.97 2.53 0.65
N LEU A 58 -2.70 1.57 1.53
CA LEU A 58 -1.86 1.80 2.72
C LEU A 58 -0.40 1.52 2.36
N ALA A 59 0.45 2.53 2.47
CA ALA A 59 1.88 2.40 2.21
C ALA A 59 2.71 2.40 3.50
N ASN A 60 3.90 1.82 3.40
CA ASN A 60 4.89 1.69 4.48
C ASN A 60 4.36 0.94 5.71
N PHE A 61 3.43 -0.01 5.50
CA PHE A 61 2.89 -0.81 6.58
C PHE A 61 3.98 -1.68 7.23
N GLY A 62 4.04 -1.63 8.55
CA GLY A 62 5.06 -2.35 9.33
C GLY A 62 6.30 -1.52 9.68
N ALA A 63 6.32 -0.22 9.37
CA ALA A 63 7.36 0.70 9.84
C ALA A 63 7.29 0.95 11.36
N GLY A 64 6.20 0.59 12.02
CA GLY A 64 6.09 0.50 13.48
C GLY A 64 5.04 1.38 14.16
N ALA A 65 4.25 2.14 13.40
CA ALA A 65 3.34 3.14 13.97
C ALA A 65 1.85 2.74 13.94
N SER A 66 1.44 1.84 13.05
CA SER A 66 0.02 1.59 12.84
C SER A 66 -0.52 0.34 13.53
N SER A 67 -1.79 0.42 13.92
CA SER A 67 -2.58 -0.73 14.33
C SER A 67 -3.12 -1.49 13.10
N LEU A 68 -3.57 -2.72 13.31
CA LEU A 68 -4.24 -3.50 12.26
C LEU A 68 -5.69 -3.02 11.99
N LYS A 69 -6.26 -2.20 12.88
CA LYS A 69 -7.66 -1.76 12.79
C LYS A 69 -8.04 -1.19 11.42
N PRO A 70 -7.30 -0.23 10.81
CA PRO A 70 -7.69 0.31 9.52
C PRO A 70 -7.70 -0.71 8.40
N VAL A 71 -6.85 -1.73 8.47
CA VAL A 71 -6.84 -2.85 7.52
C VAL A 71 -8.06 -3.75 7.76
N TYR A 72 -8.34 -4.12 9.00
CA TYR A 72 -9.50 -4.94 9.36
C TYR A 72 -10.84 -4.25 9.05
N ASP A 73 -10.89 -2.94 9.11
CA ASP A 73 -12.06 -2.16 8.71
C ASP A 73 -12.31 -2.16 7.19
N GLY A 74 -11.41 -2.73 6.40
CA GLY A 74 -11.55 -2.83 4.95
C GLY A 74 -11.39 -1.50 4.22
N LEU A 75 -10.70 -0.53 4.81
CA LEU A 75 -10.47 0.78 4.20
C LEU A 75 -9.60 0.71 2.95
N PHE A 76 -8.69 -0.25 2.87
CA PHE A 76 -7.66 -0.28 1.86
C PHE A 76 -7.88 -1.40 0.84
N LYS A 77 -7.83 -1.02 -0.42
CA LYS A 77 -7.80 -1.95 -1.55
C LYS A 77 -6.48 -2.72 -1.60
N ARG A 78 -5.38 -2.05 -1.29
CA ARG A 78 -4.02 -2.61 -1.27
C ARG A 78 -3.28 -2.20 -0.01
N VAL A 79 -2.39 -3.07 0.44
CA VAL A 79 -1.44 -2.81 1.53
C VAL A 79 -0.04 -3.07 1.01
N ILE A 80 0.86 -2.09 1.19
CA ILE A 80 2.26 -2.19 0.76
C ILE A 80 3.13 -2.30 2.01
N LEU A 81 3.81 -3.43 2.16
CA LEU A 81 4.75 -3.67 3.25
C LEU A 81 5.99 -2.79 3.09
N ASP A 82 6.43 -2.20 4.20
CA ASP A 82 7.59 -1.31 4.25
C ASP A 82 8.90 -2.05 3.94
N LYS A 83 9.82 -1.40 3.22
CA LYS A 83 11.10 -1.98 2.86
C LYS A 83 11.97 -2.34 4.08
N ASN A 84 11.96 -1.49 5.13
CA ASN A 84 12.76 -1.76 6.32
C ASN A 84 12.23 -2.97 7.08
N PHE A 85 10.92 -3.15 7.07
CA PHE A 85 10.27 -4.34 7.63
C PHE A 85 10.81 -5.64 6.98
N ILE A 86 11.03 -5.64 5.68
CA ILE A 86 11.61 -6.75 4.95
C ILE A 86 13.11 -6.87 5.24
N HIS A 87 13.87 -5.79 5.06
CA HIS A 87 15.34 -5.78 5.20
C HIS A 87 15.82 -6.23 6.57
N GLN A 88 15.11 -5.85 7.63
CA GLN A 88 15.47 -6.22 9.00
C GLN A 88 15.24 -7.71 9.31
N ARG A 89 14.40 -8.39 8.55
CA ARG A 89 13.92 -9.74 8.89
C ARG A 89 14.26 -10.81 7.85
N VAL A 90 14.54 -10.43 6.61
CA VAL A 90 14.69 -11.36 5.50
C VAL A 90 15.78 -12.41 5.71
N SER A 91 16.83 -12.09 6.44
CA SER A 91 17.91 -13.02 6.78
C SER A 91 17.63 -13.95 7.96
N ALA A 92 16.59 -13.65 8.74
CA ALA A 92 16.26 -14.45 9.92
C ALA A 92 15.59 -15.78 9.52
N LEU A 93 15.86 -16.85 10.29
CA LEU A 93 15.19 -18.15 10.12
C LEU A 93 13.67 -18.05 10.37
N SER A 94 13.26 -17.11 11.23
CA SER A 94 11.85 -16.85 11.53
C SER A 94 11.13 -16.00 10.47
N PHE A 95 11.80 -15.59 9.40
CA PHE A 95 11.20 -14.73 8.38
C PHE A 95 9.96 -15.35 7.74
N GLU A 96 10.04 -16.61 7.32
CA GLU A 96 8.92 -17.27 6.65
C GLU A 96 7.68 -17.42 7.56
N PRO A 97 7.77 -18.02 8.76
CA PRO A 97 6.61 -18.13 9.63
C PRO A 97 6.06 -16.75 10.05
N PHE A 98 6.90 -15.77 10.25
CA PHE A 98 6.50 -14.40 10.55
C PHE A 98 5.71 -13.77 9.40
N MET A 99 6.20 -13.88 8.17
CA MET A 99 5.51 -13.36 6.98
C MET A 99 4.17 -14.05 6.75
N ARG A 100 4.11 -15.37 6.94
CA ARG A 100 2.84 -16.11 6.84
C ARG A 100 1.83 -15.63 7.87
N ALA A 101 2.26 -15.37 9.11
CA ALA A 101 1.39 -14.86 10.16
C ALA A 101 0.83 -13.47 9.84
N ILE A 102 1.67 -12.56 9.34
CA ILE A 102 1.23 -11.22 8.93
C ILE A 102 0.26 -11.28 7.75
N LEU A 103 0.60 -12.04 6.71
CA LEU A 103 -0.26 -12.19 5.54
C LEU A 103 -1.60 -12.84 5.88
N TRP A 104 -1.60 -13.81 6.79
CA TRP A 104 -2.84 -14.40 7.30
C TRP A 104 -3.77 -13.36 7.93
N GLN A 105 -3.21 -12.36 8.63
CA GLN A 105 -3.98 -11.32 9.29
C GLN A 105 -4.50 -10.25 8.32
N ILE A 106 -3.70 -9.84 7.33
CA ILE A 106 -4.04 -8.68 6.49
C ILE A 106 -4.65 -9.06 5.13
N ALA A 107 -4.21 -10.13 4.50
CA ALA A 107 -4.65 -10.49 3.14
C ALA A 107 -6.17 -10.69 3.00
N PRO A 108 -6.91 -11.25 3.99
CA PRO A 108 -8.36 -11.39 3.88
C PRO A 108 -9.12 -10.06 3.84
N HIS A 109 -8.49 -8.96 4.24
CA HIS A 109 -9.13 -7.65 4.40
C HIS A 109 -8.79 -6.64 3.29
N CYS A 110 -8.01 -7.04 2.29
CA CYS A 110 -7.67 -6.22 1.13
C CYS A 110 -7.65 -7.06 -0.15
N GLN A 111 -7.63 -6.41 -1.31
CA GLN A 111 -7.59 -7.13 -2.58
C GLN A 111 -6.20 -7.66 -2.92
N SER A 112 -5.15 -6.98 -2.50
CA SER A 112 -3.78 -7.43 -2.70
C SER A 112 -2.84 -6.87 -1.65
N VAL A 113 -1.81 -7.65 -1.33
CA VAL A 113 -0.67 -7.21 -0.54
C VAL A 113 0.53 -7.09 -1.48
N MET A 114 1.23 -5.97 -1.38
CA MET A 114 2.44 -5.69 -2.14
C MET A 114 3.62 -5.58 -1.18
N VAL A 115 4.81 -5.74 -1.69
CA VAL A 115 6.04 -5.63 -0.90
C VAL A 115 7.02 -4.67 -1.56
N SER A 116 7.63 -3.81 -0.76
CA SER A 116 8.72 -2.92 -1.19
C SER A 116 10.07 -3.36 -0.62
N GLY A 117 11.16 -2.88 -1.24
CA GLY A 117 12.52 -3.20 -0.81
C GLY A 117 13.09 -4.49 -1.41
N ILE A 118 12.63 -4.90 -2.57
CA ILE A 118 13.23 -6.00 -3.32
C ILE A 118 14.42 -5.46 -4.11
N ASP A 119 15.56 -5.42 -3.44
CA ASP A 119 16.75 -4.71 -3.95
C ASP A 119 17.79 -5.66 -4.54
N ASP A 120 17.67 -6.95 -4.28
CA ASP A 120 18.54 -7.98 -4.84
C ASP A 120 17.81 -9.32 -5.07
N HIS A 121 18.47 -10.23 -5.79
CA HIS A 121 17.91 -11.54 -6.08
C HIS A 121 17.76 -12.45 -4.84
N GLY A 122 18.58 -12.26 -3.80
CA GLY A 122 18.46 -13.00 -2.55
C GLY A 122 17.17 -12.69 -1.83
N ILE A 123 16.83 -11.39 -1.71
CA ILE A 123 15.55 -10.94 -1.15
C ILE A 123 14.39 -11.45 -2.02
N LEU A 124 14.51 -11.33 -3.34
CA LEU A 124 13.48 -11.81 -4.27
C LEU A 124 13.16 -13.29 -4.03
N GLN A 125 14.16 -14.15 -3.97
CA GLN A 125 13.97 -15.58 -3.75
C GLN A 125 13.26 -15.88 -2.42
N ARG A 126 13.53 -15.09 -1.40
CA ARG A 126 12.91 -15.24 -0.07
C ARG A 126 11.45 -14.80 -0.02
N VAL A 127 11.04 -13.86 -0.89
CA VAL A 127 9.65 -13.33 -0.90
C VAL A 127 8.75 -13.98 -1.95
N LEU A 128 9.32 -14.58 -3.00
CA LEU A 128 8.54 -15.26 -4.05
C LEU A 128 7.48 -16.25 -3.54
N PRO A 129 7.74 -17.08 -2.50
CA PRO A 129 6.78 -18.08 -2.03
C PRO A 129 5.49 -17.48 -1.43
N PHE A 130 5.44 -16.18 -1.16
CA PHE A 130 4.30 -15.53 -0.50
C PHE A 130 3.23 -15.01 -1.47
N ASN A 131 3.42 -15.09 -2.77
CA ASN A 131 2.45 -14.67 -3.78
C ASN A 131 1.97 -13.22 -3.62
N PHE A 132 2.89 -12.28 -3.43
CA PHE A 132 2.53 -10.86 -3.41
C PHE A 132 1.92 -10.42 -4.75
N GLY A 133 0.90 -9.56 -4.69
CA GLY A 133 0.25 -9.03 -5.89
C GLY A 133 1.15 -8.16 -6.75
N ALA A 134 2.14 -7.51 -6.14
CA ALA A 134 3.23 -6.80 -6.82
C ALA A 134 4.45 -6.66 -5.91
N MET A 135 5.59 -6.43 -6.52
CA MET A 135 6.87 -6.23 -5.83
C MET A 135 7.54 -4.97 -6.37
N GLN A 136 8.22 -4.24 -5.48
CA GLN A 136 8.91 -3.00 -5.81
C GLN A 136 10.28 -2.97 -5.14
N GLY A 137 11.29 -2.48 -5.84
CA GLY A 137 12.64 -2.32 -5.29
C GLY A 137 13.64 -1.95 -6.37
N THR A 138 14.89 -1.72 -5.97
CA THR A 138 15.96 -1.29 -6.89
C THR A 138 16.40 -2.38 -7.86
N LEU A 139 15.97 -3.63 -7.63
CA LEU A 139 16.14 -4.71 -8.60
C LEU A 139 15.49 -4.37 -9.95
N TRP A 140 14.42 -3.58 -9.92
CA TRP A 140 13.76 -3.02 -11.11
C TRP A 140 13.85 -1.49 -11.07
N PRO A 141 14.84 -0.90 -11.76
CA PRO A 141 15.01 0.54 -11.77
C PRO A 141 13.80 1.24 -12.39
N ALA A 142 13.52 2.45 -11.88
CA ALA A 142 12.47 3.28 -12.44
C ALA A 142 12.76 3.61 -13.90
N VAL A 143 11.73 3.60 -14.72
CA VAL A 143 11.80 3.98 -16.14
C VAL A 143 10.97 5.23 -16.41
N PRO A 144 11.35 6.07 -17.37
CA PRO A 144 10.55 7.19 -17.82
C PRO A 144 9.15 6.73 -18.28
N ALA A 145 8.15 7.59 -18.11
CA ALA A 145 6.76 7.27 -18.43
C ALA A 145 6.58 6.82 -19.90
N GLU A 146 7.37 7.38 -20.81
CA GLU A 146 7.34 7.04 -22.24
C GLU A 146 7.77 5.61 -22.53
N ARG A 147 8.50 4.98 -21.61
CA ARG A 147 9.00 3.60 -21.73
C ARG A 147 8.15 2.57 -21.00
N VAL A 148 7.13 3.00 -20.26
CA VAL A 148 6.29 2.07 -19.49
C VAL A 148 5.59 1.05 -20.40
N THR A 149 5.14 1.48 -21.57
CA THR A 149 4.48 0.61 -22.54
C THR A 149 5.38 -0.50 -23.09
N THR A 150 6.70 -0.29 -23.13
CA THR A 150 7.66 -1.31 -23.59
C THR A 150 7.91 -2.41 -22.55
N LEU A 151 7.64 -2.15 -21.28
CA LEU A 151 7.76 -3.15 -20.20
C LEU A 151 6.60 -4.13 -20.17
N VAL A 152 5.43 -3.73 -20.65
CA VAL A 152 4.21 -4.55 -20.64
C VAL A 152 4.21 -5.59 -21.77
N GLN A 153 5.09 -5.44 -22.75
CA GLN A 153 5.20 -6.33 -23.92
C GLN A 153 6.26 -7.44 -23.76
N GLN A 154 6.92 -7.49 -22.63
CA GLN A 154 7.88 -8.55 -22.28
C GLN A 154 7.25 -9.56 -21.31
#